data_5c5162ccb71d2ce253c2cad2527aa28e
#
_entry.id   5c5162ccb71d2ce253c2cad2527aa28e
#
_cell.length_a   1.000
_cell.length_b   1.000
_cell.length_c   1.000
_cell.angle_alpha   90.00
_cell.angle_beta   90.00
_cell.angle_gamma   90.00
#
_symmetry.space_group_name_H-M   'P 1'
#
loop_
_entity.id
_entity.type
_entity.pdbx_description
1 polymer ?
#
loop_
_entity_poly.entity_id
_entity_poly.type
_entity_poly.pdbx_seq_one_letter_code
_entity_poly.pdbx_strand_id
1 'polypeptide(L)'
;MCGRTQPFDPRQQMKSQGYEIFHYKDSQLDNVAVHHHDFFEVYLFLSGNVDYSVEGCIYHMEGGDLLLISPQELHQLKVNAKETMYERIVLWIAPAYLSKISTAEASLTRCFDHSRPGHTNLLRPGKNRLGGLRGILSEMYQEFYGNEYGHEIAASGLLLRFMVELNRLALAQPVACPDQEDRSGGFIQQVLAYINDH
;
A
#
# COMPACT_ATOMS: atom_id res chain seq x y z
N MET A 1 -16.23 8.61 11.94
CA MET A 1 -15.07 8.76 12.87
C MET A 1 -14.05 9.63 12.18
N CYS A 2 -13.84 10.85 12.65
CA CYS A 2 -12.87 11.78 12.08
C CYS A 2 -11.52 11.48 12.76
N GLY A 3 -10.76 10.52 12.22
CA GLY A 3 -9.37 10.32 12.61
C GLY A 3 -8.55 11.53 12.21
N ARG A 4 -7.53 11.89 12.99
CA ARG A 4 -6.56 12.91 12.59
C ARG A 4 -5.96 12.50 11.25
N THR A 5 -6.06 13.35 10.24
CA THR A 5 -5.30 13.23 9.00
C THR A 5 -4.04 14.08 9.12
N GLN A 6 -3.01 13.72 8.39
CA GLN A 6 -1.75 14.46 8.35
C GLN A 6 -1.44 14.94 6.94
N PRO A 7 -0.66 16.01 6.76
CA PRO A 7 -0.15 16.42 5.45
C PRO A 7 0.68 15.30 4.82
N PHE A 8 0.61 15.19 3.50
CA PHE A 8 1.44 14.25 2.76
C PHE A 8 2.93 14.49 3.04
N ASP A 9 3.64 13.44 3.39
CA ASP A 9 5.10 13.46 3.58
C ASP A 9 5.74 12.86 2.32
N PRO A 10 6.44 13.66 1.48
CA PRO A 10 7.01 13.19 0.22
C PRO A 10 8.28 12.35 0.39
N ARG A 11 8.74 12.14 1.62
CA ARG A 11 9.92 11.29 1.87
C ARG A 11 9.64 9.85 1.40
N GLN A 12 10.67 9.22 0.89
CA GLN A 12 10.66 7.82 0.46
C GLN A 12 11.59 6.95 1.32
N GLN A 13 11.70 7.28 2.61
CA GLN A 13 12.55 6.60 3.57
C GLN A 13 11.81 6.42 4.89
N MET A 14 11.87 5.22 5.45
CA MET A 14 11.34 4.96 6.78
C MET A 14 12.23 5.57 7.87
N LYS A 15 11.60 6.07 8.93
CA LYS A 15 12.27 6.49 10.19
C LYS A 15 12.26 5.35 11.21
N SER A 16 11.23 4.52 11.19
CA SER A 16 11.08 3.36 12.07
C SER A 16 11.79 2.14 11.49
N GLN A 17 12.38 1.32 12.35
CA GLN A 17 12.91 0.01 11.98
C GLN A 17 11.83 -1.08 11.89
N GLY A 18 10.61 -0.78 12.29
CA GLY A 18 9.47 -1.68 12.28
C GLY A 18 8.48 -1.38 11.18
N TYR A 19 7.58 -0.48 11.47
CA TYR A 19 6.54 -0.02 10.53
C TYR A 19 6.15 1.42 10.82
N GLU A 20 5.50 2.05 9.85
CA GLU A 20 4.91 3.39 9.95
C GLU A 20 3.53 3.37 9.29
N ILE A 21 2.56 4.06 9.86
CA ILE A 21 1.21 4.19 9.31
C ILE A 21 0.84 5.65 9.17
N PHE A 22 0.19 5.98 8.04
CA PHE A 22 -0.19 7.35 7.69
C PHE A 22 -1.64 7.37 7.23
N HIS A 23 -2.37 8.41 7.59
CA HIS A 23 -3.68 8.71 7.04
C HIS A 23 -3.63 10.08 6.37
N TYR A 24 -3.56 10.07 5.06
CA TYR A 24 -3.45 11.28 4.25
C TYR A 24 -4.79 11.68 3.66
N LYS A 25 -5.03 13.00 3.64
CA LYS A 25 -6.19 13.60 3.01
C LYS A 25 -5.79 14.93 2.38
N ASP A 26 -5.66 14.94 1.07
CA ASP A 26 -5.16 16.07 0.30
C ASP A 26 -6.21 16.59 -0.66
N SER A 27 -6.33 17.91 -0.77
CA SER A 27 -7.22 18.58 -1.72
C SER A 27 -6.51 19.01 -3.00
N GLN A 28 -5.19 19.05 -3.00
CA GLN A 28 -4.35 19.47 -4.12
C GLN A 28 -3.04 18.69 -4.07
N LEU A 29 -3.06 17.46 -4.57
CA LEU A 29 -1.84 16.68 -4.73
C LEU A 29 -1.41 16.71 -6.20
N ASP A 30 -0.13 16.95 -6.44
CA ASP A 30 0.48 16.75 -7.75
C ASP A 30 0.80 15.27 -7.98
N ASN A 31 1.08 14.93 -9.25
CA ASN A 31 1.56 13.60 -9.58
C ASN A 31 2.85 13.30 -8.82
N VAL A 32 2.96 12.08 -8.33
CA VAL A 32 4.21 11.58 -7.75
C VAL A 32 4.98 10.91 -8.88
N ALA A 33 6.23 11.35 -9.09
CA ALA A 33 7.10 10.79 -10.12
C ALA A 33 7.37 9.29 -9.88
N VAL A 34 7.83 8.59 -10.90
CA VAL A 34 8.27 7.19 -10.78
C VAL A 34 9.38 7.09 -9.74
N HIS A 35 9.21 6.19 -8.79
CA HIS A 35 10.19 5.97 -7.72
C HIS A 35 10.10 4.52 -7.22
N HIS A 36 11.03 4.16 -6.36
CA HIS A 36 11.02 2.90 -5.59
C HIS A 36 11.53 3.18 -4.17
N HIS A 37 11.36 2.22 -3.30
CA HIS A 37 11.86 2.24 -1.93
C HIS A 37 12.27 0.83 -1.47
N ASP A 38 12.85 0.70 -0.28
CA ASP A 38 13.39 -0.56 0.25
C ASP A 38 12.49 -1.24 1.30
N PHE A 39 11.24 -0.82 1.40
CA PHE A 39 10.24 -1.34 2.34
C PHE A 39 8.99 -1.84 1.61
N PHE A 40 8.19 -2.67 2.29
CA PHE A 40 6.85 -3.03 1.82
C PHE A 40 5.88 -1.88 2.06
N GLU A 41 5.05 -1.59 1.07
CA GLU A 41 3.97 -0.63 1.20
C GLU A 41 2.62 -1.30 0.97
N VAL A 42 1.68 -1.05 1.88
CA VAL A 42 0.26 -1.35 1.71
C VAL A 42 -0.50 -0.03 1.68
N TYR A 43 -1.20 0.17 0.60
CA TYR A 43 -1.94 1.38 0.32
C TYR A 43 -3.43 1.06 0.25
N LEU A 44 -4.24 1.62 1.15
CA LEU A 44 -5.69 1.54 1.11
C LEU A 44 -6.26 2.83 0.54
N PHE A 45 -6.82 2.75 -0.65
CA PHE A 45 -7.49 3.87 -1.29
C PHE A 45 -8.90 4.06 -0.69
N LEU A 46 -9.22 5.29 -0.28
CA LEU A 46 -10.52 5.63 0.31
C LEU A 46 -11.37 6.46 -0.63
N SER A 47 -10.80 7.51 -1.22
CA SER A 47 -11.50 8.37 -2.17
C SER A 47 -10.53 9.18 -3.02
N GLY A 48 -10.99 9.62 -4.19
CA GLY A 48 -10.22 10.43 -5.14
C GLY A 48 -10.44 9.96 -6.58
N ASN A 49 -9.65 10.46 -7.50
CA ASN A 49 -9.60 10.01 -8.89
C ASN A 49 -8.14 9.93 -9.31
N VAL A 50 -7.58 8.74 -9.18
CA VAL A 50 -6.16 8.49 -9.39
C VAL A 50 -5.92 7.17 -10.11
N ASP A 51 -4.83 7.13 -10.86
CA ASP A 51 -4.26 5.90 -11.40
C ASP A 51 -2.95 5.61 -10.67
N TYR A 52 -2.72 4.34 -10.40
CA TYR A 52 -1.46 3.86 -9.87
C TYR A 52 -0.79 2.95 -10.89
N SER A 53 0.48 3.19 -11.18
CA SER A 53 1.29 2.30 -12.02
C SER A 53 2.29 1.58 -11.13
N VAL A 54 2.36 0.25 -11.22
CA VAL A 54 3.35 -0.59 -10.56
C VAL A 54 3.94 -1.54 -11.58
N GLU A 55 5.25 -1.51 -11.77
CA GLU A 55 5.97 -2.33 -12.75
C GLU A 55 5.33 -2.30 -14.16
N GLY A 56 4.84 -1.11 -14.56
CA GLY A 56 4.18 -0.89 -15.85
C GLY A 56 2.71 -1.34 -15.93
N CYS A 57 2.14 -1.97 -14.90
CA CYS A 57 0.71 -2.23 -14.80
C CYS A 57 -0.01 -0.99 -14.26
N ILE A 58 -1.03 -0.51 -14.98
CA ILE A 58 -1.83 0.65 -14.59
C ILE A 58 -3.10 0.18 -13.91
N TYR A 59 -3.37 0.71 -12.73
CA TYR A 59 -4.55 0.42 -11.92
C TYR A 59 -5.40 1.69 -11.75
N HIS A 60 -6.62 1.70 -12.27
CA HIS A 60 -7.62 2.70 -11.92
C HIS A 60 -8.17 2.40 -10.54
N MET A 61 -7.90 3.28 -9.57
CA MET A 61 -8.23 3.03 -8.16
C MET A 61 -9.71 3.29 -7.87
N GLU A 62 -10.33 2.33 -7.18
CA GLU A 62 -11.70 2.42 -6.69
C GLU A 62 -11.72 2.43 -5.15
N GLY A 63 -12.69 3.15 -4.55
CA GLY A 63 -12.79 3.25 -3.09
C GLY A 63 -12.85 1.88 -2.40
N GLY A 64 -11.85 1.58 -1.59
CA GLY A 64 -11.67 0.30 -0.90
C GLY A 64 -10.61 -0.63 -1.52
N ASP A 65 -9.99 -0.23 -2.62
CA ASP A 65 -8.88 -0.97 -3.20
C ASP A 65 -7.67 -0.94 -2.26
N LEU A 66 -6.97 -2.07 -2.22
CA LEU A 66 -5.67 -2.22 -1.56
C LEU A 66 -4.61 -2.44 -2.63
N LEU A 67 -3.57 -1.61 -2.62
CA LEU A 67 -2.40 -1.80 -3.47
C LEU A 67 -1.24 -2.28 -2.62
N LEU A 68 -0.54 -3.31 -3.10
CA LEU A 68 0.62 -3.91 -2.46
C LEU A 68 1.85 -3.61 -3.28
N ILE A 69 2.85 -2.98 -2.67
CA ILE A 69 4.11 -2.63 -3.32
C ILE A 69 5.25 -3.27 -2.55
N SER A 70 6.04 -4.06 -3.26
CA SER A 70 7.22 -4.72 -2.70
C SER A 70 8.44 -3.80 -2.76
N PRO A 71 9.47 -4.05 -1.94
CA PRO A 71 10.75 -3.38 -2.08
C PRO A 71 11.28 -3.42 -3.52
N GLN A 72 11.78 -2.28 -4.00
CA GLN A 72 12.37 -2.09 -5.33
C GLN A 72 11.38 -2.09 -6.51
N GLU A 73 10.07 -2.30 -6.31
CA GLU A 73 9.10 -2.11 -7.39
C GLU A 73 8.99 -0.64 -7.79
N LEU A 74 9.15 -0.39 -9.08
CA LEU A 74 8.93 0.94 -9.67
C LEU A 74 7.44 1.25 -9.68
N HIS A 75 7.06 2.35 -9.06
CA HIS A 75 5.66 2.75 -8.99
C HIS A 75 5.48 4.27 -9.10
N GLN A 76 4.29 4.66 -9.49
CA GLN A 76 3.92 6.05 -9.76
C GLN A 76 2.45 6.29 -9.45
N LEU A 77 2.15 7.45 -8.89
CA LEU A 77 0.81 7.97 -8.73
C LEU A 77 0.52 9.06 -9.76
N LYS A 78 -0.57 8.93 -10.50
CA LYS A 78 -1.11 9.95 -11.39
C LYS A 78 -2.46 10.43 -10.85
N VAL A 79 -2.58 11.72 -10.61
CA VAL A 79 -3.83 12.36 -10.20
C VAL A 79 -4.60 12.80 -11.44
N ASN A 80 -5.80 12.21 -11.67
CA ASN A 80 -6.61 12.50 -12.86
C ASN A 80 -7.52 13.72 -12.69
N ALA A 81 -7.92 14.05 -11.44
CA ALA A 81 -8.74 15.20 -11.12
C ALA A 81 -8.24 15.88 -9.84
N LYS A 82 -7.54 17.00 -9.99
CA LYS A 82 -6.92 17.75 -8.88
C LYS A 82 -7.94 18.37 -7.91
N GLU A 83 -9.18 18.56 -8.33
CA GLU A 83 -10.25 19.13 -7.50
C GLU A 83 -10.92 18.12 -6.59
N THR A 84 -10.59 16.85 -6.75
CA THR A 84 -11.19 15.76 -5.95
C THR A 84 -10.36 15.52 -4.70
N MET A 85 -11.05 15.50 -3.54
CA MET A 85 -10.40 15.14 -2.28
C MET A 85 -9.82 13.73 -2.36
N TYR A 86 -8.52 13.61 -2.20
CA TYR A 86 -7.78 12.36 -2.25
C TYR A 86 -7.46 11.86 -0.85
N GLU A 87 -8.06 10.74 -0.46
CA GLU A 87 -7.91 10.17 0.88
C GLU A 87 -7.42 8.72 0.80
N ARG A 88 -6.41 8.38 1.60
CA ARG A 88 -5.79 7.07 1.67
C ARG A 88 -5.16 6.80 3.01
N ILE A 89 -5.02 5.51 3.36
CA ILE A 89 -4.19 5.04 4.47
C ILE A 89 -3.00 4.32 3.85
N VAL A 90 -1.80 4.65 4.32
CA VAL A 90 -0.54 4.07 3.84
C VAL A 90 0.18 3.42 5.01
N LEU A 91 0.61 2.18 4.83
CA LEU A 91 1.35 1.40 5.80
C LEU A 91 2.69 0.98 5.19
N TRP A 92 3.78 1.43 5.77
CA TRP A 92 5.14 1.05 5.43
C TRP A 92 5.67 0.04 6.43
N ILE A 93 6.33 -1.03 5.95
CA ILE A 93 6.81 -2.11 6.81
C ILE A 93 8.23 -2.50 6.39
N ALA A 94 9.16 -2.43 7.32
CA ALA A 94 10.54 -2.85 7.08
C ALA A 94 10.61 -4.36 6.81
N PRO A 95 11.32 -4.82 5.76
CA PRO A 95 11.40 -6.24 5.41
C PRO A 95 11.93 -7.11 6.55
N ALA A 96 12.97 -6.67 7.23
CA ALA A 96 13.54 -7.40 8.37
C ALA A 96 12.54 -7.55 9.52
N TYR A 97 11.71 -6.53 9.76
CA TYR A 97 10.69 -6.58 10.79
C TYR A 97 9.59 -7.57 10.43
N LEU A 98 9.05 -7.50 9.19
CA LEU A 98 8.01 -8.41 8.74
C LEU A 98 8.46 -9.86 8.73
N SER A 99 9.71 -10.12 8.34
CA SER A 99 10.32 -11.45 8.42
C SER A 99 10.45 -11.94 9.86
N LYS A 100 10.87 -11.08 10.79
CA LYS A 100 11.05 -11.41 12.21
C LYS A 100 9.73 -11.80 12.89
N ILE A 101 8.61 -11.17 12.53
CA ILE A 101 7.29 -11.46 13.12
C ILE A 101 6.52 -12.55 12.36
N SER A 102 7.07 -13.08 11.25
CA SER A 102 6.56 -14.26 10.55
C SER A 102 6.92 -15.54 11.28
N THR A 103 6.20 -16.64 10.97
CA THR A 103 6.55 -17.98 11.43
C THR A 103 7.01 -18.85 10.26
N ALA A 104 7.58 -20.02 10.56
CA ALA A 104 8.00 -20.98 9.53
C ALA A 104 6.81 -21.46 8.67
N GLU A 105 5.63 -21.58 9.28
CA GLU A 105 4.41 -22.05 8.62
C GLU A 105 3.63 -20.91 7.93
N ALA A 106 3.83 -19.66 8.37
CA ALA A 106 3.07 -18.50 7.89
C ALA A 106 3.97 -17.28 7.68
N SER A 107 4.52 -17.15 6.47
CA SER A 107 5.22 -15.95 6.06
C SER A 107 4.23 -14.82 5.79
N LEU A 108 4.38 -13.70 6.48
CA LEU A 108 3.56 -12.50 6.27
C LEU A 108 3.92 -11.72 5.00
N THR A 109 5.06 -12.06 4.36
CA THR A 109 5.47 -11.46 3.07
C THR A 109 4.83 -12.13 1.87
N ARG A 110 4.08 -13.23 2.06
CA ARG A 110 3.58 -14.07 0.95
C ARG A 110 2.62 -13.32 0.02
N CYS A 111 1.87 -12.34 0.50
CA CYS A 111 1.00 -11.50 -0.33
C CYS A 111 1.78 -10.63 -1.33
N PHE A 112 3.06 -10.39 -1.07
CA PHE A 112 3.96 -9.61 -1.93
C PHE A 112 4.82 -10.48 -2.86
N ASP A 113 4.67 -11.79 -2.83
CA ASP A 113 5.50 -12.71 -3.61
C ASP A 113 5.08 -12.73 -5.08
N HIS A 114 5.88 -12.09 -5.94
CA HIS A 114 5.67 -12.00 -7.40
C HIS A 114 5.82 -13.34 -8.11
N SER A 115 6.57 -14.29 -7.54
CA SER A 115 6.76 -15.61 -8.12
C SER A 115 5.51 -16.48 -8.00
N ARG A 116 4.56 -16.06 -7.17
CA ARG A 116 3.31 -16.78 -6.94
C ARG A 116 2.40 -16.69 -8.17
N PRO A 117 1.92 -17.82 -8.70
CA PRO A 117 0.91 -17.79 -9.76
C PRO A 117 -0.34 -16.98 -9.36
N GLY A 118 -0.78 -16.10 -10.24
CA GLY A 118 -1.92 -15.22 -9.96
C GLY A 118 -1.62 -14.07 -8.99
N HIS A 119 -0.34 -13.74 -8.76
CA HIS A 119 0.03 -12.53 -8.02
C HIS A 119 -0.52 -11.28 -8.74
N THR A 120 -1.02 -10.35 -7.95
CA THR A 120 -1.40 -9.00 -8.38
C THR A 120 -1.09 -8.02 -7.29
N ASN A 121 -0.63 -6.83 -7.66
CA ASN A 121 -0.44 -5.73 -6.71
C ASN A 121 -1.78 -5.18 -6.21
N LEU A 122 -2.87 -5.30 -7.00
CA LEU A 122 -4.19 -4.77 -6.65
C LEU A 122 -5.09 -5.85 -6.04
N LEU A 123 -5.65 -5.57 -4.87
CA LEU A 123 -6.66 -6.39 -4.21
C LEU A 123 -7.97 -5.60 -4.07
N ARG A 124 -9.10 -6.19 -4.47
CA ARG A 124 -10.45 -5.63 -4.32
C ARG A 124 -11.28 -6.45 -3.34
N PRO A 125 -11.21 -6.16 -2.03
CA PRO A 125 -11.97 -6.91 -1.04
C PRO A 125 -13.46 -6.64 -1.15
N GLY A 126 -14.28 -7.68 -0.98
CA GLY A 126 -15.72 -7.49 -0.80
C GLY A 126 -16.04 -6.65 0.45
N LYS A 127 -17.23 -6.01 0.47
CA LYS A 127 -17.64 -5.03 1.50
C LYS A 127 -17.38 -5.48 2.95
N ASN A 128 -17.67 -6.74 3.26
CA ASN A 128 -17.49 -7.25 4.63
C ASN A 128 -16.02 -7.35 5.04
N ARG A 129 -15.15 -7.83 4.14
CA ARG A 129 -13.70 -7.89 4.40
C ARG A 129 -13.07 -6.50 4.45
N LEU A 130 -13.48 -5.62 3.55
CA LEU A 130 -13.04 -4.22 3.54
C LEU A 130 -13.34 -3.53 4.88
N GLY A 131 -14.55 -3.69 5.42
CA GLY A 131 -14.93 -3.14 6.71
C GLY A 131 -14.01 -3.60 7.84
N GLY A 132 -13.68 -4.89 7.88
CA GLY A 132 -12.74 -5.46 8.85
C GLY A 132 -11.32 -4.91 8.72
N LEU A 133 -10.76 -4.91 7.50
CA LEU A 133 -9.42 -4.41 7.23
C LEU A 133 -9.29 -2.91 7.54
N ARG A 134 -10.28 -2.11 7.13
CA ARG A 134 -10.34 -0.68 7.43
C ARG A 134 -10.44 -0.41 8.93
N GLY A 135 -11.23 -1.21 9.66
CA GLY A 135 -11.33 -1.14 11.11
C GLY A 135 -9.99 -1.35 11.79
N ILE A 136 -9.28 -2.43 11.42
CA ILE A 136 -7.95 -2.75 11.97
C ILE A 136 -6.94 -1.62 11.68
N LEU A 137 -6.89 -1.10 10.44
CA LEU A 137 -5.98 0.01 10.10
C LEU A 137 -6.33 1.29 10.88
N SER A 138 -7.61 1.58 11.10
CA SER A 138 -8.05 2.75 11.86
C SER A 138 -7.65 2.63 13.34
N GLU A 139 -7.85 1.48 13.95
CA GLU A 139 -7.43 1.20 15.34
C GLU A 139 -5.90 1.24 15.45
N MET A 140 -5.17 0.61 14.52
CA MET A 140 -3.71 0.62 14.48
C MET A 140 -3.15 2.04 14.37
N TYR A 141 -3.77 2.90 13.55
CA TYR A 141 -3.41 4.31 13.45
C TYR A 141 -3.59 5.05 14.79
N GLN A 142 -4.70 4.81 15.49
CA GLN A 142 -4.97 5.43 16.78
C GLN A 142 -3.97 4.98 17.85
N GLU A 143 -3.68 3.69 17.92
CA GLU A 143 -2.68 3.14 18.86
C GLU A 143 -1.27 3.62 18.52
N PHE A 144 -0.89 3.66 17.23
CA PHE A 144 0.44 4.08 16.79
C PHE A 144 0.77 5.53 17.20
N TYR A 145 -0.21 6.43 17.16
CA TYR A 145 -0.09 7.82 17.59
C TYR A 145 -0.65 8.07 18.99
N GLY A 146 -1.05 7.02 19.68
CA GLY A 146 -1.56 7.07 21.04
C GLY A 146 -0.47 7.26 22.09
N ASN A 147 -0.90 7.36 23.35
CA ASN A 147 -0.02 7.46 24.51
C ASN A 147 -0.55 6.65 25.71
N GLU A 148 -1.59 5.85 25.49
CA GLU A 148 -2.13 4.96 26.51
C GLU A 148 -1.14 3.84 26.83
N TYR A 149 -1.26 3.27 28.02
CA TYR A 149 -0.40 2.14 28.43
C TYR A 149 -0.48 0.99 27.42
N GLY A 150 0.66 0.60 26.88
CA GLY A 150 0.77 -0.53 25.95
C GLY A 150 0.34 -0.24 24.51
N HIS A 151 0.09 1.03 24.12
CA HIS A 151 -0.33 1.41 22.77
C HIS A 151 0.58 0.85 21.66
N GLU A 152 1.91 0.84 21.86
CA GLU A 152 2.87 0.27 20.89
C GLU A 152 2.67 -1.25 20.71
N ILE A 153 2.34 -1.96 21.81
CA ILE A 153 2.06 -3.40 21.78
C ILE A 153 0.73 -3.64 21.08
N ALA A 154 -0.29 -2.84 21.39
CA ALA A 154 -1.59 -2.92 20.75
C ALA A 154 -1.50 -2.67 19.25
N ALA A 155 -0.80 -1.62 18.83
CA ALA A 155 -0.55 -1.31 17.42
C ALA A 155 0.18 -2.46 16.70
N SER A 156 1.19 -3.08 17.33
CA SER A 156 1.91 -4.21 16.76
C SER A 156 1.04 -5.47 16.64
N GLY A 157 0.15 -5.72 17.61
CA GLY A 157 -0.84 -6.79 17.55
C GLY A 157 -1.85 -6.60 16.40
N LEU A 158 -2.28 -5.36 16.19
CA LEU A 158 -3.17 -4.98 15.08
C LEU A 158 -2.47 -5.14 13.72
N LEU A 159 -1.17 -4.80 13.62
CA LEU A 159 -0.38 -5.06 12.42
C LEU A 159 -0.33 -6.56 12.09
N LEU A 160 -0.03 -7.41 13.08
CA LEU A 160 -0.02 -8.86 12.87
C LEU A 160 -1.36 -9.37 12.34
N ARG A 161 -2.45 -8.97 12.98
CA ARG A 161 -3.82 -9.32 12.55
C ARG A 161 -4.11 -8.83 11.14
N PHE A 162 -3.77 -7.58 10.83
CA PHE A 162 -3.94 -6.99 9.51
C PHE A 162 -3.20 -7.79 8.44
N MET A 163 -1.92 -8.10 8.67
CA MET A 163 -1.10 -8.84 7.71
C MET A 163 -1.59 -10.27 7.49
N VAL A 164 -2.12 -10.94 8.50
CA VAL A 164 -2.77 -12.26 8.34
C VAL A 164 -4.02 -12.15 7.46
N GLU A 165 -4.91 -11.18 7.72
CA GLU A 165 -6.12 -11.00 6.91
C GLU A 165 -5.79 -10.58 5.46
N LEU A 166 -4.77 -9.74 5.27
CA LEU A 166 -4.29 -9.33 3.96
C LEU A 166 -3.76 -10.53 3.16
N ASN A 167 -2.95 -11.38 3.78
CA ASN A 167 -2.46 -12.61 3.15
C ASN A 167 -3.62 -13.56 2.79
N ARG A 168 -4.58 -13.75 3.69
CA ARG A 168 -5.78 -14.55 3.41
C ARG A 168 -6.57 -14.01 2.22
N LEU A 169 -6.69 -12.69 2.11
CA LEU A 169 -7.33 -12.05 0.97
C LEU A 169 -6.54 -12.29 -0.32
N ALA A 170 -5.24 -12.01 -0.33
CA ALA A 170 -4.38 -12.16 -1.50
C ALA A 170 -4.29 -13.61 -2.00
N LEU A 171 -4.29 -14.59 -1.08
CA LEU A 171 -4.24 -16.02 -1.41
C LEU A 171 -5.58 -16.58 -1.90
N ALA A 172 -6.69 -15.94 -1.55
CA ALA A 172 -8.03 -16.37 -1.96
C ALA A 172 -8.46 -15.82 -3.33
N GLN A 173 -7.77 -14.81 -3.85
CA GLN A 173 -8.10 -14.22 -5.16
C GLN A 173 -7.18 -14.80 -6.25
N PRO A 174 -7.71 -15.64 -7.15
CA PRO A 174 -7.07 -15.89 -8.43
C PRO A 174 -7.37 -14.68 -9.32
N VAL A 175 -6.46 -13.76 -9.49
CA VAL A 175 -6.70 -12.60 -10.35
C VAL A 175 -5.81 -12.67 -11.57
N ALA A 176 -6.46 -12.59 -12.74
CA ALA A 176 -5.79 -12.18 -13.95
C ALA A 176 -5.42 -10.69 -13.83
N CYS A 177 -4.21 -10.32 -14.19
CA CYS A 177 -3.83 -8.92 -14.38
C CYS A 177 -4.79 -8.32 -15.44
N PRO A 178 -5.49 -7.21 -15.15
CA PRO A 178 -6.19 -6.51 -16.19
C PRO A 178 -5.16 -6.01 -17.20
N ASP A 179 -5.40 -6.30 -18.47
CA ASP A 179 -4.68 -5.80 -19.64
C ASP A 179 -3.16 -6.07 -19.71
N GLN A 180 -2.81 -7.28 -20.14
CA GLN A 180 -1.45 -7.62 -20.58
C GLN A 180 -1.04 -6.91 -21.89
N GLU A 181 -1.95 -6.23 -22.58
CA GLU A 181 -1.66 -5.65 -23.89
C GLU A 181 -0.79 -4.38 -23.84
N ASP A 182 -0.69 -3.70 -22.70
CA ASP A 182 0.06 -2.43 -22.58
C ASP A 182 1.42 -2.53 -21.83
N ARG A 183 1.84 -3.74 -21.46
CA ARG A 183 3.03 -3.95 -20.61
C ARG A 183 4.36 -3.52 -21.23
N SER A 184 4.50 -3.50 -22.54
CA SER A 184 5.83 -3.37 -23.18
C SER A 184 6.22 -1.95 -23.57
N GLY A 185 5.26 -1.05 -23.83
CA GLY A 185 5.56 0.31 -24.29
C GLY A 185 5.72 1.31 -23.15
N GLY A 186 4.82 1.28 -22.17
CA GLY A 186 4.81 2.24 -21.06
C GLY A 186 5.96 2.07 -20.07
N PHE A 187 6.33 0.83 -19.75
CA PHE A 187 7.40 0.52 -18.81
C PHE A 187 8.77 0.98 -19.29
N ILE A 188 9.10 0.71 -20.57
CA ILE A 188 10.38 1.13 -21.15
C ILE A 188 10.50 2.66 -21.17
N GLN A 189 9.41 3.38 -21.48
CA GLN A 189 9.40 4.84 -21.46
C GLN A 189 9.56 5.41 -20.04
N GLN A 190 8.96 4.76 -19.03
CA GLN A 190 9.10 5.15 -17.63
C GLN A 190 10.53 4.92 -17.11
N VAL A 191 11.15 3.77 -17.46
CA VAL A 191 12.55 3.48 -17.12
C VAL A 191 13.49 4.48 -17.80
N LEU A 192 13.26 4.80 -19.06
CA LEU A 192 14.07 5.79 -19.78
C LEU A 192 13.93 7.20 -19.19
N ALA A 193 12.73 7.59 -18.79
CA ALA A 193 12.50 8.87 -18.09
C ALA A 193 13.24 8.89 -16.74
N TYR A 194 13.15 7.83 -15.95
CA TYR A 194 13.86 7.71 -14.67
C TYR A 194 15.39 7.80 -14.84
N ILE A 195 15.97 7.11 -15.85
CA ILE A 195 17.40 7.15 -16.12
C ILE A 195 17.86 8.54 -16.60
N ASN A 196 17.01 9.27 -17.31
CA ASN A 196 17.34 10.62 -17.79
C ASN A 196 17.24 11.71 -16.71
N ASP A 197 16.44 11.47 -15.65
CA ASP A 197 16.22 12.42 -14.56
C ASP A 197 17.17 12.22 -13.37
N HIS A 198 17.97 11.15 -13.36
CA HIS A 198 18.92 10.76 -12.31
C HIS A 198 20.28 10.36 -12.88
#